data_673a7f965c0298cbebcc2dcb033a8b77
#
_entry.id   673a7f965c0298cbebcc2dcb033a8b77
#
_cell.length_a   1.000
_cell.length_b   1.000
_cell.length_c   1.000
_cell.angle_alpha   90.00
_cell.angle_beta   90.00
_cell.angle_gamma   90.00
#
_symmetry.space_group_name_H-M   'P 1'
#
loop_
_entity.id
_entity.type
_entity.pdbx_description
1 polymer ?
#
loop_
_entity_poly.entity_id
_entity_poly.type
_entity_poly.pdbx_seq_one_letter_code
_entity_poly.pdbx_strand_id
1 'polypeptide(L)'
;MKKKQMRMLLVTGILAAALTACGSPEKSSAPAVSAGTDTGLNTESKPATQYTIDANQQVYALLDFADTTELENANRGFLAAPDTLDLRDEEGRAVWTQDAYAFLDKDAPDTANPSLWRNAQLNHIYGLFEVTDGIYQVRGYDIANITFVRSEHGWIVMDCGSSRYTAGEALKLFRSEMGDGRIVAVVVSHAHVDHYGGIEGLIAPEEVADRSLPGYADAVMKENVFVGTAMKRRAFFQYGSMLPYGEQGRLSVGIGLTAVQNGVGYIAPSYEVAEPVFETTIDGVRAIFQQTPGTESPAEMNTYFPDSKALWMAENCSGTMHNLYTLRGAEVRDANGWARYITEAQSLFPDAEVVFQAHNWPHWGKENVSEYLTNTAAVYKFIHDQTLLYINEGYTSTEIATMIRLPEDLERVW
;
A
#
# COMPACT_ATOMS: atom_id res chain seq x y z
N MET A 1 -20.10 55.16 -16.18
CA MET A 1 -18.89 54.80 -15.40
C MET A 1 -19.04 54.91 -13.88
N LYS A 2 -20.19 54.69 -13.28
CA LYS A 2 -20.38 54.79 -11.81
C LYS A 2 -20.98 53.56 -11.12
N LYS A 3 -21.15 52.44 -11.80
CA LYS A 3 -21.74 51.20 -11.21
C LYS A 3 -20.73 50.03 -11.02
N LYS A 4 -19.46 50.16 -11.41
CA LYS A 4 -18.43 49.13 -11.25
C LYS A 4 -17.53 49.30 -10.00
N GLN A 5 -17.55 50.47 -9.37
CA GLN A 5 -16.70 50.73 -8.19
C GLN A 5 -17.37 50.34 -6.83
N MET A 6 -18.68 50.12 -6.81
CA MET A 6 -19.41 49.85 -5.56
C MET A 6 -19.49 48.35 -5.19
N ARG A 7 -19.07 47.46 -6.11
CA ARG A 7 -19.01 45.99 -5.80
C ARG A 7 -17.69 45.51 -5.29
N MET A 8 -16.63 46.30 -5.35
CA MET A 8 -15.29 45.93 -4.91
C MET A 8 -14.97 46.31 -3.45
N LEU A 9 -15.80 47.15 -2.86
CA LEU A 9 -15.64 47.60 -1.47
C LEU A 9 -16.40 46.72 -0.46
N LEU A 10 -17.30 45.84 -0.89
CA LEU A 10 -18.04 44.95 0.01
C LEU A 10 -17.33 43.60 0.23
N VAL A 11 -16.39 43.21 -0.61
CA VAL A 11 -15.65 41.95 -0.48
C VAL A 11 -14.42 42.10 0.42
N THR A 12 -13.86 43.30 0.52
CA THR A 12 -12.70 43.60 1.40
C THR A 12 -13.10 43.82 2.87
N GLY A 13 -14.36 44.12 3.17
CA GLY A 13 -14.83 44.33 4.54
C GLY A 13 -15.11 43.04 5.33
N ILE A 14 -15.35 41.92 4.65
CA ILE A 14 -15.65 40.65 5.30
C ILE A 14 -14.37 39.85 5.60
N LEU A 15 -13.26 40.09 4.87
CA LEU A 15 -12.00 39.42 5.14
C LEU A 15 -11.20 40.03 6.31
N ALA A 16 -11.47 41.29 6.68
CA ALA A 16 -10.79 41.96 7.79
C ALA A 16 -11.39 41.65 9.17
N ALA A 17 -12.64 41.16 9.23
CA ALA A 17 -13.28 40.81 10.50
C ALA A 17 -12.98 39.37 10.98
N ALA A 18 -12.37 38.54 10.14
CA ALA A 18 -12.02 37.16 10.48
C ALA A 18 -10.60 37.00 11.07
N LEU A 19 -9.79 38.06 11.06
CA LEU A 19 -8.38 37.99 11.48
C LEU A 19 -8.09 38.55 12.88
N THR A 20 -9.11 39.05 13.61
CA THR A 20 -8.92 39.58 14.96
C THR A 20 -9.40 38.67 16.10
N ALA A 21 -9.78 37.43 15.80
CA ALA A 21 -10.24 36.47 16.80
C ALA A 21 -9.25 35.34 17.12
N CYS A 22 -7.99 35.43 16.70
CA CYS A 22 -6.94 34.52 17.14
C CYS A 22 -6.17 35.14 18.33
N GLY A 23 -6.77 35.10 19.51
CA GLY A 23 -6.03 35.16 20.78
C GLY A 23 -5.12 33.92 20.85
N SER A 24 -3.88 34.13 21.31
CA SER A 24 -2.91 33.04 21.54
C SER A 24 -3.56 31.96 22.41
N PRO A 25 -3.51 30.67 22.00
CA PRO A 25 -4.00 29.64 22.86
C PRO A 25 -3.07 29.51 24.08
N GLU A 26 -3.57 29.80 25.27
CA GLU A 26 -3.03 29.23 26.48
C GLU A 26 -2.88 27.72 26.28
N LYS A 27 -1.75 27.18 26.68
CA LYS A 27 -1.50 25.73 26.68
C LYS A 27 -2.54 25.06 27.58
N SER A 28 -3.67 24.72 27.01
CA SER A 28 -4.59 23.73 27.60
C SER A 28 -3.87 22.40 27.56
N SER A 29 -3.35 21.95 28.68
CA SER A 29 -2.99 20.57 28.88
C SER A 29 -4.24 19.73 28.60
N ALA A 30 -4.23 18.98 27.51
CA ALA A 30 -5.25 17.97 27.28
C ALA A 30 -5.26 17.06 28.52
N PRO A 31 -6.42 16.77 29.10
CA PRO A 31 -6.49 15.84 30.21
C PRO A 31 -5.92 14.51 29.74
N ALA A 32 -4.98 13.95 30.51
CA ALA A 32 -4.55 12.58 30.32
C ALA A 32 -5.82 11.73 30.32
N VAL A 33 -6.05 11.02 29.22
CA VAL A 33 -7.12 10.03 29.15
C VAL A 33 -6.76 8.97 30.18
N SER A 34 -7.38 9.03 31.33
CA SER A 34 -7.27 7.99 32.34
C SER A 34 -7.82 6.71 31.71
N ALA A 35 -6.99 5.69 31.64
CA ALA A 35 -7.47 4.33 31.39
C ALA A 35 -8.54 4.02 32.44
N GLY A 36 -9.80 3.85 31.99
CA GLY A 36 -10.88 3.38 32.86
C GLY A 36 -12.07 4.31 32.99
N THR A 37 -12.72 4.68 31.87
CA THR A 37 -14.15 4.90 31.89
C THR A 37 -14.80 3.60 31.43
N ASP A 38 -15.49 2.93 32.32
CA ASP A 38 -16.40 1.84 32.00
C ASP A 38 -17.42 2.39 30.98
N THR A 39 -17.21 2.07 29.71
CA THR A 39 -18.09 2.53 28.63
C THR A 39 -19.35 1.67 28.53
N GLY A 40 -19.53 0.71 29.42
CA GLY A 40 -20.61 -0.30 29.36
C GLY A 40 -20.47 -1.25 28.15
N LEU A 41 -19.39 -1.12 27.36
CA LEU A 41 -19.08 -2.03 26.26
C LEU A 41 -18.36 -3.25 26.83
N ASN A 42 -18.87 -4.43 26.56
CA ASN A 42 -18.15 -5.67 26.85
C ASN A 42 -16.94 -5.75 25.93
N THR A 43 -15.74 -5.54 26.48
CA THR A 43 -14.45 -5.62 25.78
C THR A 43 -13.81 -7.01 25.90
N GLU A 44 -14.47 -7.98 26.55
CA GLU A 44 -13.96 -9.34 26.63
C GLU A 44 -14.03 -10.00 25.26
N SER A 45 -12.96 -10.69 24.90
CA SER A 45 -12.89 -11.50 23.70
C SER A 45 -13.92 -12.63 23.77
N LYS A 46 -14.63 -12.88 22.68
CA LYS A 46 -15.64 -13.91 22.56
C LYS A 46 -15.10 -15.07 21.70
N PRO A 47 -15.46 -16.32 21.99
CA PRO A 47 -15.19 -17.42 21.09
C PRO A 47 -15.92 -17.23 19.75
N ALA A 48 -15.41 -17.87 18.70
CA ALA A 48 -16.08 -17.91 17.41
C ALA A 48 -17.49 -18.51 17.55
N THR A 49 -18.45 -17.95 16.81
CA THR A 49 -19.77 -18.59 16.67
C THR A 49 -19.67 -19.78 15.74
N GLN A 50 -20.61 -20.72 15.80
CA GLN A 50 -20.64 -21.85 14.88
C GLN A 50 -20.68 -21.39 13.41
N TYR A 51 -21.38 -20.31 13.09
CA TYR A 51 -21.38 -19.71 11.75
C TYR A 51 -19.98 -19.30 11.29
N THR A 52 -19.20 -18.70 12.17
CA THR A 52 -17.82 -18.29 11.86
C THR A 52 -16.93 -19.52 11.66
N ILE A 53 -17.07 -20.53 12.52
CA ILE A 53 -16.33 -21.78 12.41
C ILE A 53 -16.65 -22.48 11.09
N ASP A 54 -17.93 -22.63 10.76
CA ASP A 54 -18.38 -23.30 9.53
C ASP A 54 -17.88 -22.58 8.28
N ALA A 55 -17.92 -21.23 8.28
CA ALA A 55 -17.41 -20.43 7.18
C ALA A 55 -15.89 -20.59 7.00
N ASN A 56 -15.13 -20.58 8.09
CA ASN A 56 -13.68 -20.77 8.07
C ASN A 56 -13.31 -22.21 7.63
N GLN A 57 -14.07 -23.21 8.03
CA GLN A 57 -13.87 -24.61 7.60
C GLN A 57 -14.11 -24.79 6.09
N GLN A 58 -15.02 -24.04 5.48
CA GLN A 58 -15.23 -24.05 4.03
C GLN A 58 -13.99 -23.56 3.27
N VAL A 59 -13.25 -22.61 3.81
CA VAL A 59 -12.00 -22.12 3.19
C VAL A 59 -10.94 -23.22 3.11
N TYR A 60 -10.81 -24.06 4.15
CA TYR A 60 -9.91 -25.22 4.12
C TYR A 60 -10.31 -26.26 3.07
N ALA A 61 -11.59 -26.38 2.75
CA ALA A 61 -12.06 -27.27 1.69
C ALA A 61 -11.87 -26.69 0.28
N LEU A 62 -11.76 -25.35 0.17
CA LEU A 62 -11.64 -24.66 -1.10
C LEU A 62 -10.19 -24.51 -1.55
N LEU A 63 -9.28 -24.13 -0.64
CA LEU A 63 -7.89 -23.80 -0.93
C LEU A 63 -6.95 -24.92 -0.49
N ASP A 64 -5.89 -25.17 -1.25
CA ASP A 64 -4.85 -26.14 -0.93
C ASP A 64 -3.83 -25.59 0.05
N PHE A 65 -4.06 -25.78 1.34
CA PHE A 65 -3.12 -25.36 2.39
C PHE A 65 -1.82 -26.17 2.45
N ALA A 66 -1.72 -27.27 1.70
CA ALA A 66 -0.47 -28.03 1.57
C ALA A 66 0.44 -27.47 0.48
N ASP A 67 -0.05 -26.60 -0.39
CA ASP A 67 0.76 -25.87 -1.35
C ASP A 67 1.72 -24.92 -0.65
N THR A 68 3.03 -25.09 -0.88
CA THR A 68 4.11 -24.28 -0.29
C THR A 68 4.64 -23.19 -1.21
N THR A 69 4.10 -23.06 -2.42
CA THR A 69 4.62 -22.15 -3.45
C THR A 69 4.76 -20.72 -2.95
N GLU A 70 3.73 -20.18 -2.29
CA GLU A 70 3.77 -18.82 -1.77
C GLU A 70 4.71 -18.66 -0.57
N LEU A 71 4.88 -19.71 0.25
CA LEU A 71 5.86 -19.73 1.33
C LEU A 71 7.30 -19.73 0.77
N GLU A 72 7.53 -20.49 -0.29
CA GLU A 72 8.81 -20.51 -0.99
C GLU A 72 9.11 -19.16 -1.64
N ASN A 73 8.12 -18.57 -2.33
CA ASN A 73 8.21 -17.23 -2.91
C ASN A 73 8.50 -16.16 -1.84
N ALA A 74 7.79 -16.18 -0.72
CA ALA A 74 7.98 -15.21 0.36
C ALA A 74 9.37 -15.30 1.02
N ASN A 75 10.00 -16.47 1.03
CA ASN A 75 11.35 -16.67 1.59
C ASN A 75 12.46 -16.54 0.53
N ARG A 76 12.12 -16.57 -0.74
CA ARG A 76 13.13 -16.59 -1.82
C ARG A 76 13.96 -15.32 -1.82
N GLY A 77 15.29 -15.50 -1.99
CA GLY A 77 16.26 -14.42 -2.04
C GLY A 77 16.57 -13.78 -0.68
N PHE A 78 16.18 -14.38 0.44
CA PHE A 78 16.50 -13.86 1.78
C PHE A 78 18.03 -13.69 1.97
N LEU A 79 18.43 -12.51 2.42
CA LEU A 79 19.82 -12.15 2.69
C LEU A 79 20.07 -11.89 4.18
N ALA A 80 19.28 -11.03 4.79
CA ALA A 80 19.48 -10.61 6.17
C ALA A 80 18.19 -10.08 6.81
N ALA A 81 18.09 -10.25 8.13
CA ALA A 81 17.12 -9.58 8.99
C ALA A 81 17.72 -9.41 10.39
N PRO A 82 17.32 -8.40 11.18
CA PRO A 82 17.65 -8.33 12.59
C PRO A 82 16.84 -9.38 13.37
N ASP A 83 17.35 -9.77 14.54
CA ASP A 83 16.65 -10.71 15.44
C ASP A 83 15.30 -10.15 15.93
N THR A 84 15.18 -8.83 16.03
CA THR A 84 13.96 -8.13 16.47
C THR A 84 13.78 -6.83 15.68
N LEU A 85 12.55 -6.44 15.44
CA LEU A 85 12.21 -5.17 14.79
C LEU A 85 11.11 -4.46 15.58
N ASP A 86 11.51 -3.52 16.45
CA ASP A 86 10.62 -2.64 17.23
C ASP A 86 11.08 -1.19 17.06
N LEU A 87 10.44 -0.47 16.16
CA LEU A 87 10.78 0.91 15.82
C LEU A 87 9.93 1.88 16.63
N ARG A 88 10.61 2.88 17.20
CA ARG A 88 9.98 3.92 18.01
C ARG A 88 10.36 5.30 17.50
N ASP A 89 9.45 6.28 17.70
CA ASP A 89 9.75 7.68 17.43
C ASP A 89 10.57 8.33 18.57
N GLU A 90 10.88 9.63 18.43
CA GLU A 90 11.68 10.38 19.38
C GLU A 90 11.03 10.50 20.77
N GLU A 91 9.70 10.33 20.85
CA GLU A 91 8.94 10.31 22.10
C GLU A 91 8.78 8.90 22.69
N GLY A 92 9.38 7.87 22.05
CA GLY A 92 9.32 6.47 22.47
C GLY A 92 8.01 5.74 22.12
N ARG A 93 7.16 6.34 21.29
CA ARG A 93 5.92 5.71 20.82
C ARG A 93 6.24 4.68 19.73
N ALA A 94 5.57 3.54 19.76
CA ALA A 94 5.74 2.52 18.72
C ALA A 94 5.32 3.06 17.33
N VAL A 95 6.21 2.90 16.37
CA VAL A 95 5.99 3.20 14.94
C VAL A 95 5.66 1.92 14.20
N TRP A 96 6.48 0.89 14.39
CA TRP A 96 6.35 -0.42 13.77
C TRP A 96 6.93 -1.49 14.68
N THR A 97 6.28 -2.64 14.78
CA THR A 97 6.79 -3.76 15.55
C THR A 97 6.40 -5.08 14.91
N GLN A 98 7.38 -5.92 14.59
CA GLN A 98 7.17 -7.29 14.15
C GLN A 98 6.88 -8.22 15.33
N ASP A 99 7.52 -7.97 16.47
CA ASP A 99 7.40 -8.82 17.67
C ASP A 99 5.95 -8.90 18.19
N ALA A 100 5.15 -7.85 17.96
CA ALA A 100 3.73 -7.86 18.32
C ALA A 100 2.90 -8.91 17.55
N TYR A 101 3.43 -9.44 16.46
CA TYR A 101 2.80 -10.45 15.60
C TYR A 101 3.32 -11.88 15.84
N ALA A 102 4.14 -12.12 16.84
CA ALA A 102 4.63 -13.46 17.21
C ALA A 102 3.51 -14.49 17.46
N PHE A 103 2.26 -14.04 17.70
CA PHE A 103 1.10 -14.92 17.79
C PHE A 103 0.78 -15.63 16.46
N LEU A 104 1.30 -15.17 15.33
CA LEU A 104 1.14 -15.80 14.01
C LEU A 104 1.92 -17.12 13.85
N ASP A 105 2.86 -17.42 14.73
CA ASP A 105 3.64 -18.69 14.73
C ASP A 105 2.80 -19.93 15.03
N LYS A 106 1.48 -19.78 15.17
CA LYS A 106 0.51 -20.83 15.48
C LYS A 106 -0.40 -21.11 14.29
N ASP A 107 -1.16 -22.19 14.39
CA ASP A 107 -2.27 -22.47 13.48
C ASP A 107 -3.38 -21.40 13.59
N ALA A 108 -4.13 -21.22 12.53
CA ALA A 108 -5.24 -20.27 12.51
C ALA A 108 -6.30 -20.65 13.55
N PRO A 109 -6.73 -19.72 14.42
CA PRO A 109 -7.81 -19.98 15.36
C PRO A 109 -9.17 -19.95 14.64
N ASP A 110 -10.19 -20.55 15.24
CA ASP A 110 -11.57 -20.57 14.72
C ASP A 110 -12.16 -19.15 14.48
N THR A 111 -11.59 -18.13 15.11
CA THR A 111 -12.00 -16.71 14.98
C THR A 111 -11.46 -16.02 13.75
N ALA A 112 -10.46 -16.58 13.06
CA ALA A 112 -9.80 -15.98 11.92
C ALA A 112 -10.05 -16.77 10.63
N ASN A 113 -10.22 -16.06 9.50
CA ASN A 113 -10.22 -16.71 8.21
C ASN A 113 -8.83 -17.32 7.95
N PRO A 114 -8.72 -18.63 7.65
CA PRO A 114 -7.42 -19.29 7.51
C PRO A 114 -6.58 -18.79 6.33
N SER A 115 -7.20 -18.33 5.24
CA SER A 115 -6.49 -17.70 4.13
C SER A 115 -5.86 -16.36 4.55
N LEU A 116 -6.59 -15.52 5.28
CA LEU A 116 -6.04 -14.28 5.84
C LEU A 116 -4.95 -14.55 6.86
N TRP A 117 -5.09 -15.60 7.69
CA TRP A 117 -4.06 -16.00 8.65
C TRP A 117 -2.78 -16.40 7.94
N ARG A 118 -2.86 -17.26 6.92
CA ARG A 118 -1.72 -17.65 6.09
C ARG A 118 -1.08 -16.43 5.41
N ASN A 119 -1.87 -15.54 4.84
CA ASN A 119 -1.36 -14.29 4.26
C ASN A 119 -0.62 -13.44 5.31
N ALA A 120 -1.16 -13.34 6.54
CA ALA A 120 -0.49 -12.62 7.63
C ALA A 120 0.84 -13.27 8.04
N GLN A 121 0.90 -14.61 8.10
CA GLN A 121 2.14 -15.35 8.35
C GLN A 121 3.21 -15.06 7.30
N LEU A 122 2.82 -15.02 6.01
CA LEU A 122 3.72 -14.70 4.91
C LEU A 122 4.18 -13.23 4.94
N ASN A 123 3.30 -12.29 5.29
CA ASN A 123 3.65 -10.89 5.50
C ASN A 123 4.49 -10.64 6.77
N HIS A 124 4.53 -11.60 7.69
CA HIS A 124 5.40 -11.57 8.88
C HIS A 124 6.85 -11.95 8.57
N ILE A 125 7.12 -12.52 7.40
CA ILE A 125 8.47 -12.77 6.89
C ILE A 125 9.09 -11.42 6.50
N TYR A 126 10.13 -10.98 7.22
CA TYR A 126 10.71 -9.66 7.05
C TYR A 126 12.23 -9.70 6.87
N GLY A 127 12.79 -8.66 6.29
CA GLY A 127 14.23 -8.50 6.07
C GLY A 127 14.58 -7.95 4.70
N LEU A 128 15.83 -8.14 4.30
CA LEU A 128 16.37 -7.83 2.98
C LEU A 128 16.37 -9.08 2.10
N PHE A 129 15.86 -8.93 0.89
CA PHE A 129 15.73 -10.02 -0.08
C PHE A 129 16.23 -9.58 -1.45
N GLU A 130 16.93 -10.46 -2.15
CA GLU A 130 17.24 -10.30 -3.56
C GLU A 130 16.03 -10.75 -4.41
N VAL A 131 15.52 -9.86 -5.24
CA VAL A 131 14.44 -10.16 -6.21
C VAL A 131 15.05 -10.80 -7.46
N THR A 132 16.06 -10.17 -8.02
CA THR A 132 16.91 -10.63 -9.11
C THR A 132 18.22 -9.88 -9.07
N ASP A 133 19.21 -10.25 -9.88
CA ASP A 133 20.52 -9.55 -9.87
C ASP A 133 20.35 -8.03 -9.99
N GLY A 134 20.87 -7.33 -9.00
CA GLY A 134 20.82 -5.88 -8.92
C GLY A 134 19.50 -5.28 -8.41
N ILE A 135 18.47 -6.08 -8.09
CA ILE A 135 17.20 -5.61 -7.54
C ILE A 135 16.93 -6.27 -6.19
N TYR A 136 16.75 -5.46 -5.16
CA TYR A 136 16.59 -5.90 -3.78
C TYR A 136 15.34 -5.26 -3.15
N GLN A 137 14.68 -5.97 -2.23
CA GLN A 137 13.56 -5.45 -1.45
C GLN A 137 13.81 -5.59 0.04
N VAL A 138 13.53 -4.54 0.80
CA VAL A 138 13.31 -4.63 2.24
C VAL A 138 11.82 -4.79 2.45
N ARG A 139 11.42 -5.93 3.02
CA ARG A 139 10.03 -6.33 3.26
C ARG A 139 9.73 -6.43 4.76
N GLY A 140 8.48 -6.16 5.16
CA GLY A 140 8.03 -6.29 6.54
C GLY A 140 8.49 -5.18 7.49
N TYR A 141 9.11 -4.11 6.98
CA TYR A 141 9.50 -2.91 7.76
C TYR A 141 8.43 -1.83 7.78
N ASP A 142 7.50 -1.94 6.87
CA ASP A 142 6.35 -1.07 6.69
C ASP A 142 5.21 -1.91 6.09
N ILE A 143 4.05 -1.32 5.82
CA ILE A 143 2.99 -1.97 5.04
C ILE A 143 3.44 -2.17 3.59
N ALA A 144 4.20 -1.23 3.02
CA ALA A 144 4.78 -1.33 1.70
C ALA A 144 6.26 -1.74 1.74
N ASN A 145 6.70 -2.44 0.70
CA ASN A 145 8.09 -2.81 0.47
C ASN A 145 8.89 -1.61 -0.04
N ILE A 146 10.15 -1.52 0.32
CA ILE A 146 11.09 -0.54 -0.25
C ILE A 146 12.05 -1.29 -1.16
N THR A 147 12.08 -0.91 -2.45
CA THR A 147 12.90 -1.59 -3.44
C THR A 147 14.11 -0.76 -3.84
N PHE A 148 15.27 -1.40 -3.93
CA PHE A 148 16.54 -0.80 -4.34
C PHE A 148 17.02 -1.45 -5.64
N VAL A 149 17.23 -0.64 -6.67
CA VAL A 149 17.75 -1.08 -7.98
C VAL A 149 19.15 -0.53 -8.15
N ARG A 150 20.11 -1.42 -8.43
CA ARG A 150 21.51 -1.04 -8.64
C ARG A 150 21.65 -0.22 -9.92
N SER A 151 22.34 0.91 -9.83
CA SER A 151 22.66 1.78 -10.96
C SER A 151 24.16 1.96 -11.11
N GLU A 152 24.60 2.75 -12.10
CA GLU A 152 26.04 2.95 -12.40
C GLU A 152 26.78 3.63 -11.24
N HIS A 153 26.15 4.60 -10.57
CA HIS A 153 26.81 5.40 -9.52
C HIS A 153 26.12 5.27 -8.15
N GLY A 154 25.15 4.36 -8.00
CA GLY A 154 24.46 4.18 -6.73
C GLY A 154 23.20 3.33 -6.82
N TRP A 155 22.12 3.80 -6.24
CA TRP A 155 20.85 3.09 -6.11
C TRP A 155 19.66 3.94 -6.51
N ILE A 156 18.77 3.36 -7.31
CA ILE A 156 17.43 3.89 -7.55
C ILE A 156 16.51 3.24 -6.51
N VAL A 157 15.69 4.03 -5.81
CA VAL A 157 14.71 3.52 -4.86
C VAL A 157 13.33 3.59 -5.49
N MET A 158 12.59 2.46 -5.47
CA MET A 158 11.19 2.38 -5.90
C MET A 158 10.32 2.33 -4.65
N ASP A 159 9.50 3.35 -4.48
CA ASP A 159 8.69 3.65 -3.29
C ASP A 159 9.49 3.79 -1.99
N CYS A 160 8.89 4.43 -1.00
CA CYS A 160 9.60 4.87 0.20
C CYS A 160 9.00 4.36 1.51
N GLY A 161 7.92 3.56 1.47
CA GLY A 161 7.17 3.24 2.69
C GLY A 161 6.38 4.44 3.23
N SER A 162 5.75 4.27 4.38
CA SER A 162 4.85 5.25 5.00
C SER A 162 5.56 6.29 5.87
N SER A 163 6.75 5.98 6.38
CA SER A 163 7.36 6.72 7.48
C SER A 163 8.87 6.84 7.35
N ARG A 164 9.40 8.04 7.68
CA ARG A 164 10.85 8.24 7.72
C ARG A 164 11.58 7.28 8.68
N TYR A 165 10.90 6.78 9.71
CA TYR A 165 11.48 5.81 10.65
C TYR A 165 11.63 4.44 10.03
N THR A 166 10.57 3.93 9.38
CA THR A 166 10.59 2.63 8.69
C THR A 166 11.52 2.66 7.50
N ALA A 167 11.47 3.71 6.68
CA ALA A 167 12.36 3.90 5.54
C ALA A 167 13.83 4.04 5.95
N GLY A 168 14.11 4.81 7.00
CA GLY A 168 15.47 4.98 7.52
C GLY A 168 16.06 3.67 8.06
N GLU A 169 15.27 2.87 8.79
CA GLU A 169 15.73 1.57 9.28
C GLU A 169 15.88 0.54 8.15
N ALA A 170 14.99 0.57 7.14
CA ALA A 170 15.14 -0.24 5.94
C ALA A 170 16.43 0.11 5.17
N LEU A 171 16.71 1.40 5.00
CA LEU A 171 17.97 1.86 4.37
C LEU A 171 19.20 1.44 5.18
N LYS A 172 19.13 1.46 6.50
CA LYS A 172 20.21 1.04 7.39
C LYS A 172 20.50 -0.46 7.22
N LEU A 173 19.46 -1.32 7.23
CA LEU A 173 19.61 -2.74 6.93
C LEU A 173 20.22 -2.94 5.53
N PHE A 174 19.68 -2.26 4.53
CA PHE A 174 20.16 -2.35 3.17
C PHE A 174 21.65 -1.98 3.05
N ARG A 175 22.06 -0.87 3.67
CA ARG A 175 23.46 -0.42 3.67
C ARG A 175 24.40 -1.34 4.43
N SER A 176 23.95 -1.99 5.49
CA SER A 176 24.80 -2.95 6.23
C SER A 176 25.21 -4.14 5.37
N GLU A 177 24.38 -4.54 4.42
CA GLU A 177 24.64 -5.69 3.53
C GLU A 177 25.27 -5.26 2.18
N MET A 178 24.80 -4.14 1.62
CA MET A 178 25.17 -3.71 0.27
C MET A 178 26.20 -2.57 0.25
N GLY A 179 26.54 -1.98 1.41
CA GLY A 179 27.44 -0.85 1.54
C GLY A 179 26.77 0.52 1.36
N ASP A 180 27.50 1.58 1.71
CA ASP A 180 27.04 2.98 1.71
C ASP A 180 26.94 3.58 0.30
N GLY A 181 26.13 2.98 -0.57
CA GLY A 181 25.84 3.53 -1.88
C GLY A 181 24.96 4.77 -1.82
N ARG A 182 25.23 5.74 -2.71
CA ARG A 182 24.40 6.94 -2.89
C ARG A 182 23.02 6.56 -3.46
N ILE A 183 21.94 7.18 -2.97
CA ILE A 183 20.65 7.17 -3.66
C ILE A 183 20.72 8.21 -4.79
N VAL A 184 20.60 7.78 -6.04
CA VAL A 184 20.70 8.65 -7.23
C VAL A 184 19.33 9.09 -7.73
N ALA A 185 18.29 8.29 -7.47
CA ALA A 185 16.91 8.60 -7.80
C ALA A 185 15.94 7.92 -6.84
N VAL A 186 14.77 8.52 -6.68
CA VAL A 186 13.61 7.92 -6.02
C VAL A 186 12.44 7.97 -7.00
N VAL A 187 11.83 6.84 -7.26
CA VAL A 187 10.65 6.68 -8.11
C VAL A 187 9.46 6.36 -7.23
N VAL A 188 8.44 7.19 -7.25
CA VAL A 188 7.21 6.98 -6.49
C VAL A 188 6.11 6.53 -7.45
N SER A 189 5.51 5.37 -7.18
CA SER A 189 4.51 4.76 -8.05
C SER A 189 3.21 5.54 -8.11
N HIS A 190 2.75 6.02 -6.96
CA HIS A 190 1.49 6.73 -6.83
C HIS A 190 1.40 7.55 -5.52
N ALA A 191 0.26 8.19 -5.31
CA ALA A 191 0.07 9.23 -4.31
C ALA A 191 -0.43 8.73 -2.94
N HIS A 192 -0.43 7.44 -2.66
CA HIS A 192 -0.73 6.95 -1.33
C HIS A 192 0.46 7.08 -0.38
N VAL A 193 0.17 7.27 0.89
CA VAL A 193 1.17 7.64 1.90
C VAL A 193 2.24 6.57 2.10
N ASP A 194 1.90 5.31 1.92
CA ASP A 194 2.79 4.17 2.08
C ASP A 194 3.77 3.97 0.91
N HIS A 195 3.70 4.82 -0.11
CA HIS A 195 4.63 4.81 -1.24
C HIS A 195 5.58 6.02 -1.24
N TYR A 196 5.17 7.16 -0.66
CA TYR A 196 6.00 8.36 -0.61
C TYR A 196 6.36 8.84 0.81
N GLY A 197 5.58 8.44 1.83
CA GLY A 197 5.62 9.05 3.17
C GLY A 197 6.94 8.87 3.90
N GLY A 198 7.72 7.86 3.55
CA GLY A 198 9.03 7.58 4.13
C GLY A 198 10.21 8.30 3.47
N ILE A 199 9.99 9.10 2.44
CA ILE A 199 11.06 9.68 1.60
C ILE A 199 12.14 10.43 2.39
N GLU A 200 11.77 11.15 3.46
CA GLU A 200 12.72 11.86 4.34
C GLU A 200 13.61 10.92 5.19
N GLY A 201 13.30 9.62 5.23
CA GLY A 201 14.16 8.60 5.82
C GLY A 201 15.25 8.11 4.86
N LEU A 202 15.11 8.40 3.56
CA LEU A 202 16.02 7.96 2.50
C LEU A 202 16.94 9.08 2.01
N ILE A 203 16.38 10.28 1.79
CA ILE A 203 17.07 11.45 1.27
C ILE A 203 16.66 12.72 2.01
N ALA A 204 17.52 13.71 2.04
CA ALA A 204 17.19 15.02 2.56
C ALA A 204 16.50 15.89 1.47
N PRO A 205 15.55 16.77 1.83
CA PRO A 205 14.88 17.65 0.88
C PRO A 205 15.84 18.48 0.03
N GLU A 206 16.98 18.88 0.58
CA GLU A 206 18.00 19.69 -0.09
C GLU A 206 18.77 18.92 -1.18
N GLU A 207 18.68 17.58 -1.19
CA GLU A 207 19.30 16.74 -2.22
C GLU A 207 18.48 16.69 -3.52
N VAL A 208 17.21 17.12 -3.47
CA VAL A 208 16.31 17.13 -4.63
C VAL A 208 16.36 18.47 -5.35
N ALA A 209 16.65 18.43 -6.65
CA ALA A 209 16.63 19.64 -7.47
C ALA A 209 15.23 20.28 -7.50
N ASP A 210 15.17 21.61 -7.28
CA ASP A 210 13.92 22.37 -7.25
C ASP A 210 13.15 22.25 -8.57
N ARG A 211 12.00 21.57 -8.53
CA ARG A 211 11.04 21.49 -9.65
C ARG A 211 9.63 21.32 -9.12
N SER A 212 8.71 22.15 -9.59
CA SER A 212 7.28 22.02 -9.29
C SER A 212 6.60 21.08 -10.29
N LEU A 213 5.77 20.16 -9.80
CA LEU A 213 5.04 19.22 -10.65
C LEU A 213 3.52 19.39 -10.53
N PRO A 214 2.80 19.53 -11.64
CA PRO A 214 1.36 19.32 -11.71
C PRO A 214 1.03 17.82 -11.66
N GLY A 215 -0.17 17.46 -11.22
CA GLY A 215 -0.67 16.08 -11.26
C GLY A 215 -0.38 15.25 -10.00
N TYR A 216 0.85 14.89 -9.71
CA TYR A 216 1.21 14.12 -8.52
C TYR A 216 0.88 14.88 -7.22
N ALA A 217 1.25 16.17 -7.14
CA ALA A 217 0.91 17.01 -5.98
C ALA A 217 -0.61 17.12 -5.80
N ASP A 218 -1.38 17.19 -6.87
CA ASP A 218 -2.84 17.24 -6.81
C ASP A 218 -3.43 15.92 -6.30
N ALA A 219 -2.92 14.76 -6.75
CA ALA A 219 -3.33 13.45 -6.25
C ALA A 219 -2.98 13.26 -4.77
N VAL A 220 -1.78 13.65 -4.34
CA VAL A 220 -1.38 13.65 -2.92
C VAL A 220 -2.27 14.56 -2.10
N MET A 221 -2.59 15.75 -2.59
CA MET A 221 -3.49 16.69 -1.90
C MET A 221 -4.89 16.10 -1.75
N LYS A 222 -5.46 15.52 -2.80
CA LYS A 222 -6.79 14.90 -2.75
C LYS A 222 -6.83 13.72 -1.78
N GLU A 223 -5.91 12.78 -1.91
CA GLU A 223 -5.93 11.55 -1.13
C GLU A 223 -5.50 11.77 0.34
N ASN A 224 -4.47 12.54 0.60
CA ASN A 224 -3.91 12.65 1.93
C ASN A 224 -4.39 13.87 2.74
N VAL A 225 -4.56 15.04 2.15
CA VAL A 225 -5.06 16.19 2.91
C VAL A 225 -6.52 16.01 3.24
N PHE A 226 -7.33 15.64 2.27
CA PHE A 226 -8.76 15.47 2.50
C PHE A 226 -9.06 14.17 3.27
N VAL A 227 -8.55 13.03 2.81
CA VAL A 227 -8.85 11.73 3.41
C VAL A 227 -8.00 11.50 4.67
N GLY A 228 -6.69 11.72 4.61
CA GLY A 228 -5.79 11.47 5.73
C GLY A 228 -6.07 12.34 6.93
N THR A 229 -6.33 13.63 6.74
CA THR A 229 -6.58 14.56 7.85
C THR A 229 -8.02 14.55 8.30
N ALA A 230 -8.97 14.71 7.39
CA ALA A 230 -10.39 14.82 7.72
C ALA A 230 -11.00 13.48 8.13
N MET A 231 -10.54 12.38 7.54
CA MET A 231 -11.10 11.04 7.71
C MET A 231 -10.20 10.10 8.54
N LYS A 232 -9.10 10.59 9.10
CA LYS A 232 -8.12 9.78 9.86
C LYS A 232 -8.76 8.87 10.92
N ARG A 233 -9.71 9.41 11.66
CA ARG A 233 -10.42 8.65 12.70
C ARG A 233 -11.27 7.51 12.13
N ARG A 234 -11.92 7.76 10.98
CA ARG A 234 -12.72 6.76 10.25
C ARG A 234 -11.82 5.68 9.68
N ALA A 235 -10.67 6.06 9.09
CA ALA A 235 -9.68 5.12 8.58
C ALA A 235 -9.14 4.20 9.69
N PHE A 236 -8.78 4.75 10.84
CA PHE A 236 -8.31 3.95 11.99
C PHE A 236 -9.35 2.96 12.49
N PHE A 237 -10.61 3.37 12.52
CA PHE A 237 -11.70 2.48 12.91
C PHE A 237 -11.89 1.36 11.88
N GLN A 238 -11.89 1.70 10.60
CA GLN A 238 -12.09 0.75 9.51
C GLN A 238 -10.96 -0.28 9.39
N TYR A 239 -9.70 0.16 9.52
CA TYR A 239 -8.54 -0.74 9.45
C TYR A 239 -8.27 -1.51 10.75
N GLY A 240 -9.15 -1.39 11.74
CA GLY A 240 -8.95 -2.04 13.03
C GLY A 240 -7.73 -1.56 13.80
N SER A 241 -7.16 -0.39 13.45
CA SER A 241 -5.94 0.13 14.08
C SER A 241 -6.11 0.47 15.57
N MET A 242 -7.33 0.52 16.06
CA MET A 242 -7.65 0.71 17.48
C MET A 242 -7.79 -0.61 18.25
N LEU A 243 -7.80 -1.76 17.57
CA LEU A 243 -7.84 -3.06 18.22
C LEU A 243 -6.45 -3.42 18.76
N PRO A 244 -6.36 -4.21 19.83
CA PRO A 244 -5.09 -4.78 20.27
C PRO A 244 -4.53 -5.75 19.22
N TYR A 245 -3.23 -5.96 19.23
CA TYR A 245 -2.62 -7.04 18.45
C TYR A 245 -3.08 -8.41 18.98
N GLY A 246 -3.33 -9.37 18.10
CA GLY A 246 -3.68 -10.72 18.51
C GLY A 246 -4.75 -11.38 17.65
N GLU A 247 -4.99 -12.65 17.96
CA GLU A 247 -5.90 -13.58 17.25
C GLU A 247 -7.36 -13.07 17.15
N GLN A 248 -7.77 -12.24 18.08
CA GLN A 248 -9.14 -11.68 18.15
C GLN A 248 -9.16 -10.16 17.98
N GLY A 249 -8.08 -9.61 17.47
CA GLY A 249 -7.91 -8.18 17.29
C GLY A 249 -7.33 -7.84 15.93
N ARG A 250 -6.22 -7.08 15.93
CA ARG A 250 -5.54 -6.65 14.72
C ARG A 250 -4.67 -7.79 14.20
N LEU A 251 -5.08 -8.37 13.09
CA LEU A 251 -4.41 -9.51 12.46
C LEU A 251 -3.56 -9.06 11.24
N SER A 252 -4.21 -8.49 10.25
CA SER A 252 -3.61 -8.11 8.96
C SER A 252 -4.55 -7.16 8.23
N VAL A 253 -4.02 -6.44 7.26
CA VAL A 253 -4.81 -5.65 6.29
C VAL A 253 -4.71 -6.23 4.87
N GLY A 254 -4.18 -7.45 4.72
CA GLY A 254 -4.05 -8.19 3.47
C GLY A 254 -2.75 -7.86 2.73
N ILE A 255 -2.57 -6.63 2.32
CA ILE A 255 -1.36 -6.12 1.65
C ILE A 255 -0.15 -5.95 2.59
N GLY A 256 -0.34 -6.17 3.88
CA GLY A 256 0.68 -6.10 4.93
C GLY A 256 0.06 -6.29 6.30
N LEU A 257 0.85 -6.19 7.36
CA LEU A 257 0.37 -6.45 8.72
C LEU A 257 -0.45 -5.29 9.30
N THR A 258 -0.01 -4.04 9.10
CA THR A 258 -0.67 -2.85 9.63
C THR A 258 -0.15 -1.59 8.93
N ALA A 259 -0.89 -0.49 9.04
CA ALA A 259 -0.46 0.82 8.55
C ALA A 259 0.33 1.58 9.63
N VAL A 260 1.40 2.24 9.22
CA VAL A 260 2.19 3.15 10.09
C VAL A 260 1.43 4.44 10.36
N GLN A 261 1.59 4.99 11.56
CA GLN A 261 0.74 6.07 12.08
C GLN A 261 1.41 7.45 12.13
N ASN A 262 2.75 7.53 12.08
CA ASN A 262 3.53 8.75 12.27
C ASN A 262 4.83 8.75 11.45
N GLY A 263 5.49 9.90 11.38
CA GLY A 263 6.75 10.05 10.65
C GLY A 263 6.58 10.24 9.14
N VAL A 264 5.39 10.67 8.69
CA VAL A 264 5.12 10.94 7.27
C VAL A 264 5.84 12.21 6.84
N GLY A 265 6.63 12.11 5.77
CA GLY A 265 7.28 13.20 5.07
C GLY A 265 6.76 13.35 3.64
N TYR A 266 7.15 14.43 2.98
CA TYR A 266 6.87 14.65 1.57
C TYR A 266 7.94 15.52 0.93
N ILE A 267 8.47 15.05 -0.16
CA ILE A 267 9.36 15.83 -1.04
C ILE A 267 8.73 15.86 -2.43
N ALA A 268 8.49 17.05 -2.98
CA ALA A 268 7.90 17.17 -4.29
C ALA A 268 8.82 16.55 -5.36
N PRO A 269 8.28 15.72 -6.28
CA PRO A 269 9.07 15.13 -7.35
C PRO A 269 9.72 16.21 -8.22
N SER A 270 10.90 15.91 -8.75
CA SER A 270 11.60 16.79 -9.70
C SER A 270 11.30 16.47 -11.17
N TYR A 271 10.60 15.38 -11.44
CA TYR A 271 10.21 14.94 -12.77
C TYR A 271 8.88 14.17 -12.71
N GLU A 272 8.02 14.39 -13.70
CA GLU A 272 6.75 13.70 -13.86
C GLU A 272 6.76 12.86 -15.14
N VAL A 273 6.29 11.60 -15.04
CA VAL A 273 6.05 10.73 -16.18
C VAL A 273 4.65 11.05 -16.71
N ALA A 274 4.56 11.76 -17.83
CA ALA A 274 3.29 12.25 -18.40
C ALA A 274 2.76 11.36 -19.55
N GLU A 275 3.63 10.65 -20.26
CA GLU A 275 3.24 9.79 -21.37
C GLU A 275 2.65 8.47 -20.87
N PRO A 276 1.66 7.90 -21.60
CA PRO A 276 1.06 6.59 -21.22
C PRO A 276 2.09 5.46 -21.09
N VAL A 277 3.09 5.45 -21.98
CA VAL A 277 4.27 4.59 -21.91
C VAL A 277 5.49 5.46 -22.15
N PHE A 278 6.43 5.45 -21.21
CA PHE A 278 7.62 6.28 -21.25
C PHE A 278 8.88 5.46 -20.99
N GLU A 279 9.79 5.44 -21.94
CA GLU A 279 11.10 4.79 -21.79
C GLU A 279 12.17 5.83 -21.48
N THR A 280 13.03 5.54 -20.49
CA THR A 280 14.15 6.38 -20.10
C THR A 280 15.31 5.56 -19.57
N THR A 281 16.44 6.24 -19.32
CA THR A 281 17.59 5.68 -18.61
C THR A 281 17.87 6.53 -17.38
N ILE A 282 17.87 5.91 -16.22
CA ILE A 282 18.16 6.55 -14.93
C ILE A 282 19.51 6.00 -14.45
N ASP A 283 20.53 6.83 -14.43
CA ASP A 283 21.89 6.47 -13.99
C ASP A 283 22.37 5.11 -14.53
N GLY A 284 22.26 4.93 -15.86
CA GLY A 284 22.66 3.71 -16.56
C GLY A 284 21.59 2.60 -16.58
N VAL A 285 20.55 2.68 -15.78
CA VAL A 285 19.45 1.68 -15.75
C VAL A 285 18.34 2.06 -16.71
N ARG A 286 18.07 1.19 -17.67
CA ARG A 286 16.96 1.34 -18.59
C ARG A 286 15.66 0.99 -17.89
N ALA A 287 14.67 1.87 -17.95
CA ALA A 287 13.35 1.72 -17.35
C ALA A 287 12.24 2.13 -18.32
N ILE A 288 11.16 1.35 -18.35
CA ILE A 288 9.95 1.64 -19.14
C ILE A 288 8.79 1.74 -18.16
N PHE A 289 8.19 2.92 -18.11
CA PHE A 289 7.01 3.21 -17.27
C PHE A 289 5.74 3.04 -18.10
N GLN A 290 4.73 2.41 -17.50
CA GLN A 290 3.36 2.36 -18.01
C GLN A 290 2.45 3.05 -17.02
N GLN A 291 1.80 4.14 -17.42
CA GLN A 291 0.78 4.79 -16.60
C GLN A 291 -0.50 3.98 -16.52
N THR A 292 -1.09 3.89 -15.34
CA THR A 292 -2.30 3.11 -15.04
C THR A 292 -3.31 3.93 -14.24
N PRO A 293 -3.72 5.13 -14.71
CA PRO A 293 -4.56 6.04 -13.95
C PRO A 293 -5.94 5.43 -13.64
N GLY A 294 -6.41 5.66 -12.40
CA GLY A 294 -7.73 5.21 -11.95
C GLY A 294 -7.79 3.73 -11.56
N THR A 295 -6.63 3.08 -11.43
CA THR A 295 -6.50 1.73 -10.86
C THR A 295 -6.53 1.80 -9.33
N GLU A 296 -5.45 1.46 -8.63
CA GLU A 296 -5.38 1.57 -7.18
C GLU A 296 -5.44 3.05 -6.74
N SER A 297 -4.84 3.94 -7.52
CA SER A 297 -4.80 5.39 -7.31
C SER A 297 -5.22 6.14 -8.57
N PRO A 298 -5.68 7.42 -8.45
CA PRO A 298 -5.94 8.29 -9.60
C PRO A 298 -4.74 8.45 -10.53
N ALA A 299 -3.52 8.39 -10.00
CA ALA A 299 -2.28 8.41 -10.75
C ALA A 299 -1.36 7.32 -10.23
N GLU A 300 -1.14 6.29 -11.03
CA GLU A 300 -0.28 5.15 -10.70
C GLU A 300 0.49 4.71 -11.94
N MET A 301 1.65 4.07 -11.74
CA MET A 301 2.46 3.55 -12.84
C MET A 301 3.18 2.26 -12.48
N ASN A 302 3.21 1.34 -13.46
CA ASN A 302 4.08 0.17 -13.46
C ASN A 302 5.46 0.53 -14.03
N THR A 303 6.48 -0.25 -13.71
CA THR A 303 7.84 -0.07 -14.23
C THR A 303 8.44 -1.38 -14.68
N TYR A 304 8.93 -1.45 -15.92
CA TYR A 304 9.66 -2.60 -16.43
C TYR A 304 11.15 -2.27 -16.59
N PHE A 305 12.00 -3.17 -16.11
CA PHE A 305 13.44 -3.13 -16.25
C PHE A 305 13.90 -4.17 -17.29
N PRO A 306 14.08 -3.78 -18.56
CA PRO A 306 14.31 -4.72 -19.66
C PRO A 306 15.56 -5.57 -19.49
N ASP A 307 16.64 -4.98 -18.95
CA ASP A 307 17.94 -5.66 -18.83
C ASP A 307 17.89 -6.76 -17.75
N SER A 308 17.03 -6.61 -16.75
CA SER A 308 16.77 -7.61 -15.70
C SER A 308 15.51 -8.43 -15.95
N LYS A 309 14.74 -8.15 -17.02
CA LYS A 309 13.44 -8.75 -17.30
C LYS A 309 12.49 -8.74 -16.10
N ALA A 310 12.55 -7.69 -15.32
CA ALA A 310 11.86 -7.52 -14.07
C ALA A 310 10.73 -6.49 -14.21
N LEU A 311 9.50 -6.91 -13.90
CA LEU A 311 8.29 -6.10 -13.99
C LEU A 311 7.83 -5.72 -12.58
N TRP A 312 7.93 -4.45 -12.24
CA TRP A 312 7.39 -3.89 -11.01
C TRP A 312 5.98 -3.37 -11.25
N MET A 313 5.00 -3.96 -10.58
CA MET A 313 3.57 -3.68 -10.79
C MET A 313 3.01 -2.70 -9.77
N ALA A 314 3.85 -1.98 -9.05
CA ALA A 314 3.44 -1.02 -8.02
C ALA A 314 2.45 -1.66 -7.02
N GLU A 315 1.18 -1.23 -7.00
CA GLU A 315 0.11 -1.88 -6.25
C GLU A 315 -0.98 -2.49 -7.17
N ASN A 316 -0.78 -2.42 -8.50
CA ASN A 316 -1.72 -2.97 -9.49
C ASN A 316 -1.87 -4.50 -9.41
N CYS A 317 -0.85 -5.22 -8.95
CA CYS A 317 -0.88 -6.65 -8.70
C CYS A 317 -0.21 -6.89 -7.35
N SER A 318 -0.96 -6.97 -6.28
CA SER A 318 -0.50 -7.42 -4.96
C SER A 318 -0.91 -8.89 -4.74
N GLY A 319 -0.30 -9.57 -3.78
CA GLY A 319 -0.58 -10.97 -3.45
C GLY A 319 -2.00 -11.21 -2.91
N THR A 320 -2.86 -10.21 -2.93
CA THR A 320 -4.28 -10.28 -2.60
C THR A 320 -5.07 -9.42 -3.58
N MET A 321 -6.34 -9.72 -3.79
CA MET A 321 -7.23 -8.82 -4.51
C MET A 321 -7.39 -7.52 -3.69
N HIS A 322 -6.97 -6.39 -4.26
CA HIS A 322 -7.14 -5.10 -3.62
C HIS A 322 -8.61 -4.64 -3.66
N ASN A 323 -9.05 -3.88 -2.67
CA ASN A 323 -10.40 -3.34 -2.65
C ASN A 323 -10.62 -2.32 -3.79
N LEU A 324 -11.82 -2.32 -4.37
CA LEU A 324 -12.21 -1.36 -5.42
C LEU A 324 -12.77 -0.04 -4.84
N TYR A 325 -13.07 -0.02 -3.54
CA TYR A 325 -13.52 1.16 -2.82
C TYR A 325 -13.09 1.09 -1.36
N THR A 326 -12.30 2.04 -0.94
CA THR A 326 -11.88 2.14 0.46
C THR A 326 -12.91 2.93 1.25
N LEU A 327 -13.57 2.27 2.22
CA LEU A 327 -14.66 2.86 3.00
C LEU A 327 -14.28 4.12 3.80
N ARG A 328 -13.00 4.42 3.95
CA ARG A 328 -12.51 5.68 4.54
C ARG A 328 -12.95 6.92 3.75
N GLY A 329 -13.23 6.76 2.45
CA GLY A 329 -13.69 7.83 1.57
C GLY A 329 -12.78 8.13 0.38
N ALA A 330 -12.11 7.13 -0.18
CA ALA A 330 -11.35 7.26 -1.44
C ALA A 330 -12.29 7.39 -2.66
N GLU A 331 -11.75 7.79 -3.79
CA GLU A 331 -12.45 7.66 -5.07
C GLU A 331 -12.67 6.17 -5.42
N VAL A 332 -13.76 5.86 -6.13
CA VAL A 332 -14.01 4.50 -6.62
C VAL A 332 -13.02 4.16 -7.71
N ARG A 333 -12.37 3.01 -7.61
CA ARG A 333 -11.39 2.51 -8.57
C ARG A 333 -12.07 1.87 -9.77
N ASP A 334 -11.49 2.06 -10.96
CA ASP A 334 -12.01 1.48 -12.20
C ASP A 334 -11.50 0.04 -12.38
N ALA A 335 -12.29 -0.94 -11.95
CA ALA A 335 -11.92 -2.36 -12.08
C ALA A 335 -11.72 -2.80 -13.54
N ASN A 336 -12.48 -2.25 -14.48
CA ASN A 336 -12.31 -2.55 -15.90
C ASN A 336 -11.01 -1.93 -16.46
N GLY A 337 -10.72 -0.69 -16.09
CA GLY A 337 -9.44 -0.03 -16.39
C GLY A 337 -8.27 -0.80 -15.79
N TRP A 338 -8.41 -1.25 -14.55
CA TRP A 338 -7.39 -2.03 -13.84
C TRP A 338 -7.05 -3.33 -14.59
N ALA A 339 -8.08 -4.15 -14.92
CA ALA A 339 -7.91 -5.36 -15.70
C ALA A 339 -7.26 -5.10 -17.07
N ARG A 340 -7.66 -4.00 -17.74
CA ARG A 340 -7.09 -3.57 -19.02
C ARG A 340 -5.61 -3.24 -18.90
N TYR A 341 -5.19 -2.47 -17.90
CA TYR A 341 -3.79 -2.08 -17.73
C TYR A 341 -2.88 -3.26 -17.37
N ILE A 342 -3.36 -4.23 -16.58
CA ILE A 342 -2.61 -5.46 -16.32
C ILE A 342 -2.43 -6.27 -17.62
N THR A 343 -3.48 -6.42 -18.42
CA THR A 343 -3.42 -7.12 -19.72
C THR A 343 -2.50 -6.38 -20.72
N GLU A 344 -2.52 -5.04 -20.67
CA GLU A 344 -1.62 -4.22 -21.49
C GLU A 344 -0.15 -4.40 -21.04
N ALA A 345 0.13 -4.47 -19.73
CA ALA A 345 1.47 -4.76 -19.21
C ALA A 345 2.00 -6.10 -19.72
N GLN A 346 1.19 -7.17 -19.74
CA GLN A 346 1.58 -8.46 -20.32
C GLN A 346 1.96 -8.33 -21.80
N SER A 347 1.25 -7.48 -22.54
CA SER A 347 1.49 -7.26 -23.97
C SER A 347 2.72 -6.40 -24.24
N LEU A 348 2.96 -5.40 -23.40
CA LEU A 348 4.12 -4.50 -23.48
C LEU A 348 5.42 -5.18 -23.04
N PHE A 349 5.34 -6.06 -22.04
CA PHE A 349 6.49 -6.66 -21.36
C PHE A 349 6.47 -8.20 -21.41
N PRO A 350 6.37 -8.81 -22.62
CA PRO A 350 6.17 -10.26 -22.77
C PRO A 350 7.37 -11.10 -22.33
N ASP A 351 8.51 -10.46 -22.10
CA ASP A 351 9.74 -11.12 -21.69
C ASP A 351 10.01 -11.01 -20.17
N ALA A 352 9.05 -10.53 -19.39
CA ALA A 352 9.17 -10.50 -17.95
C ALA A 352 9.36 -11.91 -17.37
N GLU A 353 10.40 -12.10 -16.58
CA GLU A 353 10.76 -13.35 -15.90
C GLU A 353 10.52 -13.29 -14.39
N VAL A 354 10.35 -12.08 -13.85
CA VAL A 354 9.92 -11.83 -12.47
C VAL A 354 8.93 -10.67 -12.44
N VAL A 355 7.85 -10.85 -11.69
CA VAL A 355 6.94 -9.78 -11.29
C VAL A 355 7.08 -9.54 -9.80
N PHE A 356 7.17 -8.27 -9.42
CA PHE A 356 7.28 -7.85 -8.03
C PHE A 356 6.53 -6.53 -7.82
N GLN A 357 6.25 -6.20 -6.59
CA GLN A 357 5.32 -5.13 -6.26
C GLN A 357 5.67 -4.45 -4.94
N ALA A 358 4.94 -3.39 -4.63
CA ALA A 358 5.13 -2.61 -3.42
C ALA A 358 4.60 -3.32 -2.14
N HIS A 359 3.80 -4.36 -2.30
CA HIS A 359 3.27 -5.17 -1.19
C HIS A 359 3.50 -6.65 -1.41
N ASN A 360 3.45 -7.45 -0.33
CA ASN A 360 3.63 -8.90 -0.36
C ASN A 360 5.01 -9.31 -0.95
N TRP A 361 5.09 -10.33 -1.79
CA TRP A 361 6.32 -10.94 -2.29
C TRP A 361 6.30 -11.15 -3.81
N PRO A 362 7.47 -11.26 -4.46
CA PRO A 362 7.56 -11.45 -5.90
C PRO A 362 7.16 -12.86 -6.36
N HIS A 363 6.89 -12.99 -7.69
CA HIS A 363 6.67 -14.24 -8.38
C HIS A 363 7.66 -14.37 -9.54
N TRP A 364 8.24 -15.56 -9.72
CA TRP A 364 9.28 -15.84 -10.69
C TRP A 364 8.88 -16.93 -11.69
N GLY A 365 9.47 -16.84 -12.89
CA GLY A 365 9.23 -17.74 -14.01
C GLY A 365 8.19 -17.13 -14.96
N LYS A 366 8.49 -17.16 -16.26
CA LYS A 366 7.69 -16.50 -17.30
C LYS A 366 6.24 -16.98 -17.30
N GLU A 367 6.03 -18.29 -17.16
CA GLU A 367 4.71 -18.89 -17.09
C GLU A 367 3.95 -18.45 -15.84
N ASN A 368 4.60 -18.49 -14.67
CA ASN A 368 4.00 -18.06 -13.39
C ASN A 368 3.67 -16.57 -13.41
N VAL A 369 4.56 -15.74 -13.95
CA VAL A 369 4.31 -14.29 -14.14
C VAL A 369 3.07 -14.07 -15.01
N SER A 370 2.97 -14.80 -16.14
CA SER A 370 1.82 -14.70 -17.04
C SER A 370 0.53 -15.14 -16.37
N GLU A 371 0.56 -16.24 -15.63
CA GLU A 371 -0.60 -16.76 -14.90
C GLU A 371 -1.05 -15.79 -13.80
N TYR A 372 -0.12 -15.32 -12.98
CA TYR A 372 -0.39 -14.36 -11.91
C TYR A 372 -1.06 -13.08 -12.44
N LEU A 373 -0.52 -12.48 -13.50
CA LEU A 373 -1.11 -11.28 -14.12
C LEU A 373 -2.47 -11.58 -14.75
N THR A 374 -2.62 -12.74 -15.39
CA THR A 374 -3.89 -13.15 -16.00
C THR A 374 -4.99 -13.34 -14.95
N ASN A 375 -4.70 -14.04 -13.87
CA ASN A 375 -5.67 -14.29 -12.80
C ASN A 375 -6.06 -12.97 -12.10
N THR A 376 -5.10 -12.09 -11.85
CA THR A 376 -5.37 -10.77 -11.26
C THR A 376 -6.26 -9.91 -12.18
N ALA A 377 -5.96 -9.84 -13.48
CA ALA A 377 -6.80 -9.13 -14.44
C ALA A 377 -8.20 -9.74 -14.54
N ALA A 378 -8.29 -11.07 -14.55
CA ALA A 378 -9.54 -11.79 -14.70
C ALA A 378 -10.50 -11.55 -13.53
N VAL A 379 -10.01 -11.52 -12.28
CA VAL A 379 -10.87 -11.30 -11.13
C VAL A 379 -11.47 -9.89 -11.12
N TYR A 380 -10.69 -8.85 -11.45
CA TYR A 380 -11.20 -7.48 -11.57
C TYR A 380 -12.22 -7.36 -12.71
N LYS A 381 -11.90 -7.94 -13.88
CA LYS A 381 -12.78 -7.92 -15.03
C LYS A 381 -14.10 -8.64 -14.76
N PHE A 382 -14.03 -9.81 -14.13
CA PHE A 382 -15.21 -10.60 -13.77
C PHE A 382 -16.13 -9.84 -12.83
N ILE A 383 -15.61 -9.27 -11.75
CA ILE A 383 -16.41 -8.51 -10.79
C ILE A 383 -17.08 -7.31 -11.47
N HIS A 384 -16.34 -6.58 -12.31
CA HIS A 384 -16.90 -5.46 -13.07
C HIS A 384 -18.05 -5.90 -13.96
N ASP A 385 -17.85 -6.92 -14.80
CA ASP A 385 -18.83 -7.34 -15.79
C ASP A 385 -20.08 -7.95 -15.14
N GLN A 386 -19.90 -8.77 -14.10
CA GLN A 386 -21.04 -9.34 -13.37
C GLN A 386 -21.83 -8.26 -12.62
N THR A 387 -21.15 -7.27 -12.06
CA THR A 387 -21.82 -6.14 -11.42
C THR A 387 -22.67 -5.37 -12.42
N LEU A 388 -22.13 -5.06 -13.61
CA LEU A 388 -22.90 -4.39 -14.68
C LEU A 388 -24.08 -5.22 -15.18
N LEU A 389 -23.88 -6.53 -15.34
CA LEU A 389 -24.96 -7.45 -15.74
C LEU A 389 -26.13 -7.35 -14.75
N TYR A 390 -25.87 -7.51 -13.47
CA TYR A 390 -26.90 -7.48 -12.44
C TYR A 390 -27.55 -6.11 -12.27
N ILE A 391 -26.79 -5.01 -12.42
CA ILE A 391 -27.36 -3.66 -12.46
C ILE A 391 -28.38 -3.53 -13.60
N ASN A 392 -28.03 -4.02 -14.80
CA ASN A 392 -28.92 -3.98 -15.98
C ASN A 392 -30.16 -4.86 -15.80
N GLU A 393 -30.10 -5.91 -14.99
CA GLU A 393 -31.22 -6.75 -14.59
C GLU A 393 -32.10 -6.12 -13.50
N GLY A 394 -31.66 -5.00 -12.91
CA GLY A 394 -32.43 -4.21 -11.92
C GLY A 394 -32.12 -4.54 -10.46
N TYR A 395 -31.08 -5.29 -10.17
CA TYR A 395 -30.67 -5.61 -8.80
C TYR A 395 -29.99 -4.41 -8.09
N THR A 396 -30.19 -4.30 -6.80
CA THR A 396 -29.54 -3.31 -5.94
C THR A 396 -28.12 -3.74 -5.57
N SER A 397 -27.28 -2.80 -5.16
CA SER A 397 -25.89 -3.10 -4.73
C SER A 397 -25.82 -4.13 -3.59
N THR A 398 -26.78 -4.13 -2.67
CA THR A 398 -26.85 -5.08 -1.56
C THR A 398 -27.16 -6.51 -2.06
N GLU A 399 -28.06 -6.64 -3.02
CA GLU A 399 -28.40 -7.93 -3.64
C GLU A 399 -27.19 -8.43 -4.44
N ILE A 400 -26.59 -7.59 -5.29
CA ILE A 400 -25.43 -7.93 -6.12
C ILE A 400 -24.28 -8.46 -5.26
N ALA A 401 -23.99 -7.82 -4.13
CA ALA A 401 -22.93 -8.26 -3.22
C ALA A 401 -23.13 -9.69 -2.69
N THR A 402 -24.37 -10.19 -2.66
CA THR A 402 -24.68 -11.57 -2.25
C THR A 402 -24.76 -12.53 -3.42
N MET A 403 -24.82 -12.04 -4.65
CA MET A 403 -25.02 -12.85 -5.89
C MET A 403 -23.72 -13.16 -6.60
N ILE A 404 -22.75 -12.26 -6.60
CA ILE A 404 -21.46 -12.48 -7.27
C ILE A 404 -20.75 -13.68 -6.64
N ARG A 405 -20.38 -14.63 -7.50
CA ARG A 405 -19.54 -15.79 -7.17
C ARG A 405 -18.44 -15.88 -8.22
N LEU A 406 -17.20 -15.99 -7.75
CA LEU A 406 -16.09 -16.20 -8.68
C LEU A 406 -16.24 -17.55 -9.39
N PRO A 407 -15.77 -17.67 -10.64
CA PRO A 407 -15.61 -18.97 -11.28
C PRO A 407 -14.64 -19.86 -10.49
N GLU A 408 -14.82 -21.17 -10.58
CA GLU A 408 -14.01 -22.15 -9.82
C GLU A 408 -12.50 -21.96 -10.05
N ASP A 409 -12.10 -21.63 -11.28
CA ASP A 409 -10.68 -21.40 -11.62
C ASP A 409 -10.07 -20.14 -10.96
N LEU A 410 -10.90 -19.16 -10.60
CA LEU A 410 -10.46 -17.96 -9.88
C LEU A 410 -10.67 -18.05 -8.36
N GLU A 411 -11.69 -18.80 -7.92
CA GLU A 411 -12.03 -18.96 -6.51
C GLU A 411 -10.95 -19.73 -5.74
N ARG A 412 -10.16 -20.57 -6.43
CA ARG A 412 -9.10 -21.40 -5.85
C ARG A 412 -7.69 -20.79 -5.92
N VAL A 413 -7.55 -19.59 -6.43
CA VAL A 413 -6.27 -18.88 -6.49
C VAL A 413 -5.98 -18.25 -5.11
N TRP A 414 -4.72 -18.42 -4.67
CA TRP A 414 -4.20 -17.79 -3.44
C TRP A 414 -4.03 -16.27 -3.56
#